data_64bf3d5a3f571afe60766a8c9ba1263f
#
_entry.id   64bf3d5a3f571afe60766a8c9ba1263f
#
_cell.length_a   1.000
_cell.length_b   1.000
_cell.length_c   1.000
_cell.angle_alpha   90.00
_cell.angle_beta   90.00
_cell.angle_gamma   90.00
#
_symmetry.space_group_name_H-M   'P 1'
#
loop_
_entity.id
_entity.type
_entity.pdbx_description
1 polymer ?
#
loop_
_entity_poly.entity_id
_entity_poly.type
_entity_poly.pdbx_seq_one_letter_code
_entity_poly.pdbx_strand_id
1 'polypeptide(L)'
;MREVPAVSGTDELGLPGPPGTLPRQVGAAFADDGALAGAMSSFETRGSQQAMAVATAEVFESGGVLLAEAGTGTGKTLAYLVPAILSRHRVLVSTGTKQLQDQIYYKDLPALREALEVEFTATYMKGRGNYLCLHRFEAYRTTDTLRTSGDEGYVEAIADWAPHTETGDRAEIEDLPDDLPFWGAIAATSENCIGSDCPQFQECFVTQMRQRAAESDLVIVNHHLLCADAAVRQSAYGEVIPGCAYAVIDEAHQLEDVATQYFGISLGTHRLERLVGDGRRYVDRDMENDPETGDPFRTALNRVEHRAMLFFEAVEAHLTSTDRTRLDAAAIEPVAEPGRRLASTLRALEASVGLATDASEDLRSL
;
A
#
# COMPACT_ATOMS: atom_id res chain seq x y z
N MET A 1 14.70 20.76 13.58
CA MET A 1 14.83 19.59 14.48
C MET A 1 13.97 19.86 15.70
N ARG A 2 12.80 19.22 15.80
CA ARG A 2 11.98 19.24 17.03
C ARG A 2 12.16 17.87 17.66
N GLU A 3 12.62 17.85 18.88
CA GLU A 3 12.69 16.65 19.72
C GLU A 3 11.29 16.07 19.88
N VAL A 4 11.16 14.78 19.55
CA VAL A 4 9.96 13.99 19.82
C VAL A 4 9.99 13.68 21.32
N PRO A 5 8.93 13.99 22.10
CA PRO A 5 8.90 13.66 23.51
C PRO A 5 8.88 12.14 23.68
N ALA A 6 9.75 11.64 24.56
CA ALA A 6 9.78 10.26 24.99
C ALA A 6 8.43 9.92 25.64
N VAL A 7 7.73 8.92 25.12
CA VAL A 7 6.54 8.35 25.73
C VAL A 7 6.98 7.54 26.93
N SER A 8 6.79 8.08 28.11
CA SER A 8 6.94 7.37 29.38
C SER A 8 5.67 6.55 29.63
N GLY A 9 5.64 5.32 29.17
CA GLY A 9 4.73 4.29 29.61
C GLY A 9 5.50 3.36 30.55
N THR A 10 5.33 3.49 31.83
CA THR A 10 5.82 2.53 32.83
C THR A 10 4.86 1.35 32.86
N ASP A 11 5.20 0.29 32.14
CA ASP A 11 4.65 -1.04 32.39
C ASP A 11 5.75 -1.95 32.94
N GLU A 12 5.36 -2.74 33.95
CA GLU A 12 6.17 -3.71 34.68
C GLU A 12 6.66 -4.89 33.82
N LEU A 13 6.93 -4.69 32.55
CA LEU A 13 7.50 -5.66 31.61
C LEU A 13 8.87 -5.20 31.14
N GLY A 14 9.89 -5.69 31.87
CA GLY A 14 11.22 -5.84 31.35
C GLY A 14 12.00 -4.56 31.06
N LEU A 15 12.68 -4.04 32.09
CA LEU A 15 13.87 -3.23 31.84
C LEU A 15 14.75 -3.95 30.79
N PRO A 16 15.34 -3.23 29.81
CA PRO A 16 16.29 -3.84 28.89
C PRO A 16 17.35 -4.55 29.72
N GLY A 17 17.56 -5.84 29.42
CA GLY A 17 18.60 -6.64 30.09
C GLY A 17 19.96 -5.98 29.95
N PRO A 18 20.98 -6.43 30.69
CA PRO A 18 22.32 -5.90 30.54
C PRO A 18 22.77 -5.99 29.06
N PRO A 19 23.59 -5.02 28.58
CA PRO A 19 24.04 -4.98 27.17
C PRO A 19 24.57 -6.31 26.67
N GLY A 20 24.17 -6.73 25.45
CA GLY A 20 24.50 -8.02 24.85
C GLY A 20 23.57 -9.16 25.27
N THR A 21 22.46 -8.90 25.97
CA THR A 21 21.50 -9.94 26.37
C THR A 21 20.71 -10.45 25.17
N LEU A 22 20.16 -9.57 24.36
CA LEU A 22 19.35 -9.94 23.18
C LEU A 22 20.19 -10.70 22.13
N PRO A 23 21.39 -10.24 21.72
CA PRO A 23 22.25 -11.00 20.80
C PRO A 23 22.59 -12.40 21.29
N ARG A 24 22.80 -12.59 22.60
CA ARG A 24 23.04 -13.91 23.19
C ARG A 24 21.83 -14.82 23.16
N GLN A 25 20.66 -14.30 23.49
CA GLN A 25 19.39 -15.04 23.42
C GLN A 25 19.09 -15.47 21.98
N VAL A 26 19.27 -14.57 21.01
CA VAL A 26 19.11 -14.86 19.59
C VAL A 26 20.13 -15.91 19.14
N GLY A 27 21.40 -15.76 19.49
CA GLY A 27 22.45 -16.75 19.16
C GLY A 27 22.13 -18.15 19.70
N ALA A 28 21.60 -18.25 20.91
CA ALA A 28 21.17 -19.51 21.52
C ALA A 28 19.94 -20.12 20.80
N ALA A 29 18.99 -19.32 20.35
CA ALA A 29 17.82 -19.81 19.61
C ALA A 29 18.19 -20.47 18.27
N PHE A 30 19.27 -20.00 17.61
CA PHE A 30 19.80 -20.53 16.35
C PHE A 30 20.85 -21.63 16.53
N ALA A 31 21.20 -22.04 17.75
CA ALA A 31 22.18 -23.10 18.00
C ALA A 31 21.64 -24.49 17.59
N ASP A 32 22.53 -25.48 17.43
CA ASP A 32 22.18 -26.86 17.06
C ASP A 32 21.22 -27.54 18.07
N ASP A 33 21.26 -27.13 19.31
CA ASP A 33 20.39 -27.55 20.42
C ASP A 33 19.41 -26.43 20.84
N GLY A 34 19.26 -25.40 20.00
CA GLY A 34 18.44 -24.24 20.28
C GLY A 34 16.94 -24.49 20.02
N ALA A 35 16.14 -23.51 20.40
CA ALA A 35 14.68 -23.55 20.30
C ALA A 35 14.18 -23.84 18.86
N LEU A 36 14.81 -23.26 17.84
CA LEU A 36 14.43 -23.48 16.44
C LEU A 36 14.72 -24.92 16.00
N ALA A 37 15.87 -25.49 16.38
CA ALA A 37 16.21 -26.87 16.05
C ALA A 37 15.30 -27.88 16.76
N GLY A 38 14.87 -27.57 17.98
CA GLY A 38 13.96 -28.41 18.74
C GLY A 38 12.53 -28.48 18.19
N ALA A 39 12.03 -27.36 17.64
CA ALA A 39 10.65 -27.25 17.20
C ALA A 39 10.44 -27.43 15.68
N MET A 40 11.42 -27.10 14.87
CA MET A 40 11.30 -27.09 13.40
C MET A 40 12.09 -28.24 12.78
N SER A 41 11.40 -29.33 12.38
CA SER A 41 12.04 -30.56 11.83
C SER A 41 12.90 -30.33 10.58
N SER A 42 12.67 -29.24 9.83
CA SER A 42 13.43 -28.85 8.64
C SER A 42 14.49 -27.79 8.92
N PHE A 43 14.71 -27.42 10.18
CA PHE A 43 15.69 -26.41 10.53
C PHE A 43 17.11 -27.00 10.45
N GLU A 44 17.98 -26.28 9.74
CA GLU A 44 19.41 -26.57 9.68
C GLU A 44 20.16 -25.34 10.18
N THR A 45 21.03 -25.51 11.14
CA THR A 45 21.90 -24.42 11.63
C THR A 45 22.83 -23.95 10.53
N ARG A 46 22.76 -22.67 10.23
CA ARG A 46 23.60 -22.00 9.22
C ARG A 46 24.30 -20.81 9.85
N GLY A 47 25.63 -20.83 9.89
CA GLY A 47 26.41 -19.78 10.52
C GLY A 47 26.13 -18.36 9.96
N SER A 48 25.85 -18.24 8.66
CA SER A 48 25.50 -16.95 8.05
C SER A 48 24.15 -16.43 8.53
N GLN A 49 23.14 -17.32 8.70
CA GLN A 49 21.83 -16.99 9.23
C GLN A 49 21.92 -16.54 10.68
N GLN A 50 22.66 -17.30 11.51
CA GLN A 50 22.89 -16.96 12.91
C GLN A 50 23.64 -15.62 13.05
N ALA A 51 24.67 -15.39 12.24
CA ALA A 51 25.40 -14.13 12.24
C ALA A 51 24.52 -12.94 11.89
N MET A 52 23.66 -13.07 10.88
CA MET A 52 22.68 -12.05 10.51
C MET A 52 21.68 -11.80 11.65
N ALA A 53 21.17 -12.86 12.29
CA ALA A 53 20.23 -12.74 13.38
C ALA A 53 20.84 -12.03 14.60
N VAL A 54 22.09 -12.35 14.95
CA VAL A 54 22.83 -11.69 16.04
C VAL A 54 23.08 -10.22 15.72
N ALA A 55 23.51 -9.89 14.49
CA ALA A 55 23.71 -8.50 14.07
C ALA A 55 22.40 -7.69 14.08
N THR A 56 21.27 -8.33 13.71
CA THR A 56 19.93 -7.71 13.81
C THR A 56 19.56 -7.44 15.28
N ALA A 57 19.87 -8.39 16.17
CA ALA A 57 19.63 -8.24 17.61
C ALA A 57 20.45 -7.08 18.22
N GLU A 58 21.70 -6.90 17.78
CA GLU A 58 22.55 -5.78 18.20
C GLU A 58 21.92 -4.43 17.85
N VAL A 59 21.30 -4.30 16.65
CA VAL A 59 20.59 -3.08 16.26
C VAL A 59 19.32 -2.87 17.09
N PHE A 60 18.56 -3.92 17.38
CA PHE A 60 17.37 -3.80 18.23
C PHE A 60 17.72 -3.46 19.69
N GLU A 61 18.91 -3.80 20.16
CA GLU A 61 19.35 -3.47 21.53
C GLU A 61 19.98 -2.08 21.61
N SER A 62 20.79 -1.69 20.62
CA SER A 62 21.63 -0.48 20.69
C SER A 62 21.20 0.63 19.72
N GLY A 63 20.25 0.36 18.84
CA GLY A 63 19.89 1.28 17.76
C GLY A 63 20.87 1.23 16.58
N GLY A 64 20.58 2.00 15.56
CA GLY A 64 21.43 2.11 14.37
C GLY A 64 20.79 1.56 13.11
N VAL A 65 21.60 1.24 12.11
CA VAL A 65 21.18 0.72 10.81
C VAL A 65 22.06 -0.48 10.45
N LEU A 66 21.42 -1.60 10.10
CA LEU A 66 22.09 -2.77 9.53
C LEU A 66 21.74 -2.87 8.04
N LEU A 67 22.74 -2.97 7.19
CA LEU A 67 22.59 -3.38 5.80
C LEU A 67 23.13 -4.80 5.69
N ALA A 68 22.25 -5.77 5.41
CA ALA A 68 22.61 -7.17 5.30
C ALA A 68 22.26 -7.68 3.89
N GLU A 69 23.22 -8.29 3.22
CA GLU A 69 23.04 -8.99 1.97
C GLU A 69 23.16 -10.50 2.21
N ALA A 70 22.15 -11.24 1.82
CA ALA A 70 22.13 -12.69 1.93
C ALA A 70 21.40 -13.30 0.73
N GLY A 71 21.92 -14.38 0.18
CA GLY A 71 21.33 -15.07 -0.96
C GLY A 71 19.93 -15.64 -0.66
N THR A 72 19.24 -16.06 -1.72
CA THR A 72 17.96 -16.76 -1.58
C THR A 72 18.13 -18.08 -0.84
N GLY A 73 17.18 -18.45 0.01
CA GLY A 73 17.22 -19.71 0.76
C GLY A 73 18.15 -19.71 1.99
N THR A 74 18.80 -18.59 2.33
CA THR A 74 19.64 -18.49 3.55
C THR A 74 18.85 -18.40 4.85
N GLY A 75 17.52 -18.27 4.78
CA GLY A 75 16.66 -18.14 5.96
C GLY A 75 16.61 -16.70 6.52
N LYS A 76 16.76 -15.68 5.68
CA LYS A 76 16.68 -14.25 6.07
C LYS A 76 15.48 -13.94 6.96
N THR A 77 14.32 -14.48 6.62
CA THR A 77 13.06 -14.23 7.33
C THR A 77 13.17 -14.57 8.81
N LEU A 78 13.65 -15.76 9.15
CA LEU A 78 13.88 -16.14 10.55
C LEU A 78 14.95 -15.27 11.21
N ALA A 79 16.01 -14.92 10.46
CA ALA A 79 17.14 -14.14 10.99
C ALA A 79 16.73 -12.73 11.43
N TYR A 80 15.65 -12.14 10.91
CA TYR A 80 15.15 -10.86 11.40
C TYR A 80 13.90 -11.00 12.28
N LEU A 81 13.05 -12.01 12.08
CA LEU A 81 11.84 -12.19 12.89
C LEU A 81 12.16 -12.64 14.32
N VAL A 82 13.10 -13.56 14.51
CA VAL A 82 13.47 -14.04 15.85
C VAL A 82 13.95 -12.88 16.74
N PRO A 83 14.96 -12.06 16.34
CA PRO A 83 15.33 -10.92 17.16
C PRO A 83 14.21 -9.87 17.28
N ALA A 84 13.36 -9.67 16.28
CA ALA A 84 12.21 -8.77 16.38
C ALA A 84 11.25 -9.21 17.49
N ILE A 85 10.90 -10.49 17.56
CA ILE A 85 10.04 -11.08 18.58
C ILE A 85 10.67 -10.97 19.97
N LEU A 86 11.95 -11.37 20.09
CA LEU A 86 12.66 -11.39 21.38
C LEU A 86 12.98 -9.99 21.91
N SER A 87 13.06 -8.97 21.04
CA SER A 87 13.34 -7.59 21.44
C SER A 87 12.22 -6.95 22.26
N ARG A 88 11.00 -7.47 22.17
CA ARG A 88 9.79 -6.88 22.80
C ARG A 88 9.49 -5.45 22.38
N HIS A 89 10.10 -4.98 21.31
CA HIS A 89 9.76 -3.70 20.70
C HIS A 89 8.67 -3.89 19.65
N ARG A 90 7.91 -2.83 19.40
CA ARG A 90 7.05 -2.80 18.22
C ARG A 90 7.91 -2.63 16.98
N VAL A 91 7.85 -3.62 16.09
CA VAL A 91 8.67 -3.67 14.87
C VAL A 91 7.77 -3.69 13.64
N LEU A 92 8.08 -2.82 12.69
CA LEU A 92 7.51 -2.83 11.35
C LEU A 92 8.34 -3.78 10.47
N VAL A 93 7.68 -4.69 9.78
CA VAL A 93 8.30 -5.54 8.75
C VAL A 93 7.69 -5.20 7.40
N SER A 94 8.49 -4.67 6.48
CA SER A 94 8.06 -4.35 5.13
C SER A 94 8.66 -5.32 4.13
N THR A 95 7.84 -5.93 3.27
CA THR A 95 8.25 -6.90 2.25
C THR A 95 7.95 -6.41 0.84
N GLY A 96 8.54 -7.05 -0.18
CA GLY A 96 8.34 -6.67 -1.58
C GLY A 96 6.94 -7.02 -2.13
N THR A 97 6.33 -8.12 -1.67
CA THR A 97 5.09 -8.65 -2.25
C THR A 97 4.05 -9.03 -1.20
N LYS A 98 2.77 -9.09 -1.61
CA LYS A 98 1.68 -9.57 -0.76
C LYS A 98 1.87 -11.05 -0.38
N GLN A 99 2.40 -11.87 -1.29
CA GLN A 99 2.64 -13.29 -1.05
C GLN A 99 3.67 -13.52 0.07
N LEU A 100 4.77 -12.73 0.09
CA LEU A 100 5.74 -12.78 1.19
C LEU A 100 5.12 -12.31 2.51
N GLN A 101 4.27 -11.29 2.47
CA GLN A 101 3.52 -10.82 3.62
C GLN A 101 2.62 -11.93 4.20
N ASP A 102 1.88 -12.63 3.34
CA ASP A 102 1.02 -13.74 3.72
C ASP A 102 1.84 -14.94 4.25
N GLN A 103 2.99 -15.26 3.63
CA GLN A 103 3.90 -16.28 4.11
C GLN A 103 4.39 -16.00 5.52
N ILE A 104 4.87 -14.78 5.78
CA ILE A 104 5.33 -14.39 7.12
C ILE A 104 4.19 -14.57 8.14
N TYR A 105 3.02 -14.04 7.84
CA TYR A 105 1.91 -14.01 8.79
C TYR A 105 1.30 -15.38 9.06
N TYR A 106 1.01 -16.15 8.02
CA TYR A 106 0.28 -17.42 8.14
C TYR A 106 1.17 -18.65 8.34
N LYS A 107 2.47 -18.56 8.05
CA LYS A 107 3.40 -19.69 8.14
C LYS A 107 4.54 -19.46 9.11
N ASP A 108 5.30 -18.37 8.94
CA ASP A 108 6.54 -18.20 9.69
C ASP A 108 6.26 -17.78 11.15
N LEU A 109 5.34 -16.85 11.40
CA LEU A 109 5.00 -16.40 12.75
C LEU A 109 4.35 -17.48 13.62
N PRO A 110 3.39 -18.28 13.14
CA PRO A 110 2.88 -19.42 13.92
C PRO A 110 3.96 -20.41 14.31
N ALA A 111 4.86 -20.78 13.39
CA ALA A 111 5.97 -21.68 13.67
C ALA A 111 6.96 -21.09 14.70
N LEU A 112 7.21 -19.77 14.62
CA LEU A 112 8.07 -19.09 15.61
C LEU A 112 7.42 -18.96 16.98
N ARG A 113 6.09 -18.80 17.06
CA ARG A 113 5.38 -18.77 18.35
C ARG A 113 5.52 -20.11 19.07
N GLU A 114 5.40 -21.22 18.33
CA GLU A 114 5.60 -22.57 18.86
C GLU A 114 7.08 -22.78 19.26
N ALA A 115 8.02 -22.43 18.39
CA ALA A 115 9.43 -22.68 18.61
C ALA A 115 10.04 -21.87 19.78
N LEU A 116 9.67 -20.60 19.90
CA LEU A 116 10.25 -19.70 20.91
C LEU A 116 9.51 -19.75 22.25
N GLU A 117 8.31 -20.34 22.29
CA GLU A 117 7.42 -20.36 23.48
C GLU A 117 7.21 -18.94 24.07
N VAL A 118 7.09 -17.95 23.19
CA VAL A 118 7.00 -16.52 23.53
C VAL A 118 5.69 -15.96 23.00
N GLU A 119 4.90 -15.38 23.89
CA GLU A 119 3.69 -14.67 23.50
C GLU A 119 4.06 -13.32 22.83
N PHE A 120 3.48 -13.09 21.66
CA PHE A 120 3.53 -11.83 20.92
C PHE A 120 2.29 -11.69 20.04
N THR A 121 1.97 -10.46 19.72
CA THR A 121 0.87 -10.10 18.81
C THR A 121 1.43 -9.65 17.46
N ALA A 122 0.76 -10.04 16.39
CA ALA A 122 1.16 -9.66 15.04
C ALA A 122 -0.06 -9.34 14.18
N THR A 123 0.06 -8.35 13.33
CA THR A 123 -0.96 -7.95 12.36
C THR A 123 -0.31 -7.67 11.02
N TYR A 124 -0.98 -8.04 9.94
CA TYR A 124 -0.62 -7.56 8.62
C TYR A 124 -1.56 -6.44 8.18
N MET A 125 -1.03 -5.49 7.41
CA MET A 125 -1.80 -4.41 6.82
C MET A 125 -1.61 -4.43 5.30
N LYS A 126 -2.71 -4.37 4.57
CA LYS A 126 -2.75 -4.17 3.12
C LYS A 126 -3.38 -2.81 2.79
N GLY A 127 -3.19 -2.32 1.58
CA GLY A 127 -3.89 -1.12 1.11
C GLY A 127 -5.40 -1.32 1.16
N ARG A 128 -6.15 -0.26 1.47
CA ARG A 128 -7.61 -0.33 1.70
C ARG A 128 -8.40 -0.96 0.56
N GLY A 129 -7.94 -0.87 -0.68
CA GLY A 129 -8.55 -1.53 -1.83
C GLY A 129 -8.52 -3.07 -1.81
N ASN A 130 -7.82 -3.69 -0.84
CA ASN A 130 -7.86 -5.14 -0.64
C ASN A 130 -8.99 -5.58 0.30
N TYR A 131 -9.65 -4.63 0.96
CA TYR A 131 -10.69 -4.90 1.95
C TYR A 131 -12.06 -4.58 1.41
N LEU A 132 -13.04 -5.40 1.76
CA LEU A 132 -14.44 -5.13 1.50
C LEU A 132 -14.88 -3.84 2.24
N CYS A 133 -15.52 -2.94 1.53
CA CYS A 133 -16.20 -1.81 2.14
C CYS A 133 -17.69 -2.13 2.32
N LEU A 134 -18.13 -2.37 3.54
CA LEU A 134 -19.51 -2.75 3.85
C LEU A 134 -20.51 -1.70 3.33
N HIS A 135 -20.22 -0.42 3.49
CA HIS A 135 -21.06 0.67 3.01
C HIS A 135 -21.24 0.65 1.48
N ARG A 136 -20.15 0.45 0.74
CA ARG A 136 -20.21 0.40 -0.74
C ARG A 136 -20.81 -0.90 -1.25
N PHE A 137 -20.55 -2.00 -0.55
CA PHE A 137 -21.14 -3.29 -0.91
C PHE A 137 -22.66 -3.28 -0.76
N GLU A 138 -23.17 -2.69 0.31
CA GLU A 138 -24.62 -2.54 0.49
C GLU A 138 -25.23 -1.64 -0.60
N ALA A 139 -24.60 -0.51 -0.93
CA ALA A 139 -25.02 0.34 -2.04
C ALA A 139 -24.98 -0.41 -3.39
N TYR A 140 -23.96 -1.22 -3.64
CA TYR A 140 -23.83 -2.02 -4.85
C TYR A 140 -24.94 -3.06 -4.97
N ARG A 141 -25.30 -3.72 -3.86
CA ARG A 141 -26.37 -4.73 -3.83
C ARG A 141 -27.75 -4.16 -4.11
N THR A 142 -28.00 -2.92 -3.72
CA THR A 142 -29.30 -2.24 -3.86
C THR A 142 -29.48 -1.56 -5.23
N THR A 143 -28.44 -1.45 -6.05
CA THR A 143 -28.47 -0.73 -7.32
C THR A 143 -28.50 -1.71 -8.51
N ASP A 144 -29.66 -1.94 -9.11
CA ASP A 144 -29.85 -2.88 -10.23
C ASP A 144 -29.03 -2.53 -11.50
N THR A 145 -28.65 -1.27 -11.68
CA THR A 145 -27.96 -0.79 -12.90
C THR A 145 -26.48 -1.11 -12.96
N LEU A 146 -25.87 -1.58 -11.86
CA LEU A 146 -24.42 -1.86 -11.78
C LEU A 146 -24.06 -3.34 -11.98
N ARG A 147 -25.08 -4.21 -12.08
CA ARG A 147 -24.84 -5.66 -12.23
C ARG A 147 -24.71 -6.03 -13.69
N THR A 148 -23.58 -6.64 -14.04
CA THR A 148 -23.47 -7.37 -15.30
C THR A 148 -23.89 -8.83 -15.07
N SER A 149 -24.49 -9.46 -16.07
CA SER A 149 -25.03 -10.84 -15.98
C SER A 149 -23.99 -11.95 -15.67
N GLY A 150 -22.72 -11.59 -15.41
CA GLY A 150 -21.65 -12.50 -15.03
C GLY A 150 -21.18 -12.36 -13.58
N ASP A 151 -21.61 -11.31 -12.88
CA ASP A 151 -21.09 -10.94 -11.55
C ASP A 151 -21.91 -11.54 -10.40
N GLU A 152 -23.13 -12.06 -10.69
CA GLU A 152 -24.11 -12.49 -9.66
C GLU A 152 -23.54 -13.54 -8.71
N GLY A 153 -22.86 -14.56 -9.25
CA GLY A 153 -22.26 -15.63 -8.43
C GLY A 153 -21.20 -15.14 -7.47
N TYR A 154 -20.39 -14.17 -7.89
CA TYR A 154 -19.37 -13.58 -7.01
C TYR A 154 -19.96 -12.64 -5.96
N VAL A 155 -21.03 -11.91 -6.32
CA VAL A 155 -21.74 -11.04 -5.37
C VAL A 155 -22.38 -11.88 -4.26
N GLU A 156 -22.99 -13.02 -4.61
CA GLU A 156 -23.54 -13.96 -3.62
C GLU A 156 -22.46 -14.55 -2.73
N ALA A 157 -21.35 -15.04 -3.31
CA ALA A 157 -20.23 -15.57 -2.54
C ALA A 157 -19.65 -14.54 -1.55
N ILE A 158 -19.50 -13.27 -1.99
CA ILE A 158 -19.04 -12.18 -1.12
C ILE A 158 -20.09 -11.89 -0.02
N ALA A 159 -21.39 -11.91 -0.36
CA ALA A 159 -22.46 -11.68 0.61
C ALA A 159 -22.52 -12.75 1.70
N ASP A 160 -22.26 -14.01 1.34
CA ASP A 160 -22.20 -15.12 2.28
C ASP A 160 -20.94 -15.09 3.13
N TRP A 161 -19.81 -14.66 2.57
CA TRP A 161 -18.54 -14.56 3.28
C TRP A 161 -18.46 -13.36 4.24
N ALA A 162 -18.98 -12.20 3.84
CA ALA A 162 -18.84 -10.95 4.57
C ALA A 162 -19.24 -10.99 6.06
N PRO A 163 -20.31 -11.72 6.48
CA PRO A 163 -20.66 -11.84 7.90
C PRO A 163 -19.71 -12.73 8.71
N HIS A 164 -18.88 -13.54 8.07
CA HIS A 164 -18.06 -14.56 8.72
C HIS A 164 -16.56 -14.19 8.75
N THR A 165 -16.15 -13.21 7.96
CA THR A 165 -14.76 -12.74 7.94
C THR A 165 -14.44 -11.84 9.13
N GLU A 166 -13.25 -12.03 9.71
CA GLU A 166 -12.71 -11.14 10.73
C GLU A 166 -11.87 -10.01 10.13
N THR A 167 -11.33 -10.22 8.93
CA THR A 167 -10.39 -9.25 8.32
C THR A 167 -11.00 -8.45 7.18
N GLY A 168 -11.96 -9.03 6.46
CA GLY A 168 -12.53 -8.45 5.25
C GLY A 168 -11.57 -8.41 4.06
N ASP A 169 -10.44 -9.12 4.13
CA ASP A 169 -9.45 -9.19 3.05
C ASP A 169 -9.95 -10.13 1.94
N ARG A 170 -10.02 -9.61 0.70
CA ARG A 170 -10.42 -10.38 -0.47
C ARG A 170 -9.62 -11.68 -0.68
N ALA A 171 -8.40 -11.74 -0.18
CA ALA A 171 -7.54 -12.92 -0.29
C ALA A 171 -8.07 -14.13 0.51
N GLU A 172 -9.04 -13.95 1.40
CA GLU A 172 -9.71 -15.04 2.09
C GLU A 172 -10.71 -15.80 1.20
N ILE A 173 -11.11 -15.23 0.07
CA ILE A 173 -12.05 -15.86 -0.87
C ILE A 173 -11.23 -16.60 -1.94
N GLU A 174 -11.15 -17.94 -1.82
CA GLU A 174 -10.23 -18.77 -2.62
C GLU A 174 -10.43 -18.64 -4.13
N ASP A 175 -11.64 -18.60 -4.63
CA ASP A 175 -11.95 -18.59 -6.06
C ASP A 175 -12.23 -17.18 -6.64
N LEU A 176 -11.84 -16.12 -5.93
CA LEU A 176 -12.09 -14.76 -6.40
C LEU A 176 -10.98 -14.32 -7.37
N PRO A 177 -11.29 -14.04 -8.65
CA PRO A 177 -10.31 -13.57 -9.62
C PRO A 177 -9.62 -12.28 -9.17
N ASP A 178 -8.30 -12.18 -9.38
CA ASP A 178 -7.54 -10.96 -9.02
C ASP A 178 -8.03 -9.72 -9.76
N ASP A 179 -8.49 -9.88 -10.99
CA ASP A 179 -8.97 -8.85 -11.90
C ASP A 179 -10.49 -8.68 -11.90
N LEU A 180 -11.17 -9.04 -10.80
CA LEU A 180 -12.63 -8.94 -10.71
C LEU A 180 -13.11 -7.50 -10.99
N PRO A 181 -13.85 -7.25 -12.10
CA PRO A 181 -14.11 -5.91 -12.59
C PRO A 181 -14.83 -5.01 -11.61
N PHE A 182 -15.78 -5.57 -10.83
CA PHE A 182 -16.58 -4.80 -9.88
C PHE A 182 -15.93 -4.67 -8.49
N TRP A 183 -14.79 -5.34 -8.18
CA TRP A 183 -14.16 -5.22 -6.85
C TRP A 183 -13.86 -3.75 -6.50
N GLY A 184 -13.42 -2.95 -7.47
CA GLY A 184 -13.20 -1.52 -7.27
C GLY A 184 -14.46 -0.72 -6.91
N ALA A 185 -15.65 -1.23 -7.25
CA ALA A 185 -16.92 -0.62 -6.87
C ALA A 185 -17.30 -0.89 -5.42
N ILE A 186 -16.89 -2.02 -4.84
CA ILE A 186 -17.20 -2.47 -3.48
C ILE A 186 -16.06 -2.30 -2.48
N ALA A 187 -14.85 -1.99 -2.94
CA ALA A 187 -13.71 -1.61 -2.10
C ALA A 187 -13.66 -0.08 -1.88
N ALA A 188 -13.02 0.35 -0.80
CA ALA A 188 -12.80 1.77 -0.55
C ALA A 188 -11.45 2.24 -1.10
N THR A 189 -11.46 3.43 -1.71
CA THR A 189 -10.24 4.17 -2.06
C THR A 189 -10.03 5.34 -1.09
N SER A 190 -8.92 6.07 -1.25
CA SER A 190 -8.70 7.33 -0.51
C SER A 190 -9.72 8.41 -0.85
N GLU A 191 -10.24 8.37 -2.08
CA GLU A 191 -11.13 9.39 -2.64
C GLU A 191 -12.59 9.16 -2.26
N ASN A 192 -13.02 7.89 -2.14
CA ASN A 192 -14.42 7.55 -1.91
C ASN A 192 -14.76 7.10 -0.48
N CYS A 193 -13.78 7.04 0.42
CA CYS A 193 -13.99 6.67 1.81
C CYS A 193 -14.41 7.89 2.63
N ILE A 194 -15.63 7.86 3.18
CA ILE A 194 -16.17 8.94 4.02
C ILE A 194 -15.65 8.97 5.46
N GLY A 195 -14.69 8.10 5.80
CA GLY A 195 -13.98 8.15 7.08
C GLY A 195 -14.89 7.95 8.30
N SER A 196 -14.69 8.79 9.33
CA SER A 196 -15.44 8.72 10.60
C SER A 196 -16.96 8.96 10.45
N ASP A 197 -17.39 9.60 9.38
CA ASP A 197 -18.79 9.89 9.14
C ASP A 197 -19.55 8.70 8.51
N CYS A 198 -18.83 7.60 8.23
CA CYS A 198 -19.41 6.39 7.67
C CYS A 198 -20.34 5.70 8.67
N PRO A 199 -21.57 5.36 8.31
CA PRO A 199 -22.48 4.62 9.19
C PRO A 199 -21.95 3.24 9.58
N GLN A 200 -21.06 2.65 8.78
CA GLN A 200 -20.39 1.36 9.04
C GLN A 200 -18.98 1.52 9.67
N PHE A 201 -18.67 2.69 10.25
CA PHE A 201 -17.31 2.98 10.72
C PHE A 201 -16.81 2.01 11.79
N GLN A 202 -17.67 1.61 12.73
CA GLN A 202 -17.32 0.68 13.82
C GLN A 202 -17.05 -0.74 13.31
N GLU A 203 -17.76 -1.16 12.26
CA GLU A 203 -17.66 -2.49 11.67
C GLU A 203 -16.68 -2.52 10.47
N CYS A 204 -16.11 -1.35 10.14
CA CYS A 204 -15.22 -1.20 9.00
C CYS A 204 -13.94 -2.01 9.16
N PHE A 205 -13.69 -2.94 8.25
CA PHE A 205 -12.50 -3.80 8.26
C PHE A 205 -11.19 -3.01 8.22
N VAL A 206 -11.14 -1.89 7.49
CA VAL A 206 -9.96 -1.02 7.47
C VAL A 206 -9.74 -0.34 8.83
N THR A 207 -10.80 0.10 9.51
CA THR A 207 -10.72 0.67 10.86
C THR A 207 -10.23 -0.37 11.87
N GLN A 208 -10.83 -1.55 11.84
CA GLN A 208 -10.43 -2.66 12.73
C GLN A 208 -9.00 -3.13 12.46
N MET A 209 -8.58 -3.22 11.19
CA MET A 209 -7.20 -3.55 10.82
C MET A 209 -6.20 -2.55 11.40
N ARG A 210 -6.50 -1.25 11.31
CA ARG A 210 -5.65 -0.19 11.90
C ARG A 210 -5.58 -0.27 13.42
N GLN A 211 -6.69 -0.56 14.06
CA GLN A 211 -6.74 -0.74 15.50
C GLN A 211 -5.90 -1.94 15.93
N ARG A 212 -6.08 -3.11 15.28
CA ARG A 212 -5.23 -4.29 15.52
C ARG A 212 -3.75 -3.99 15.34
N ALA A 213 -3.40 -3.24 14.28
CA ALA A 213 -2.01 -2.85 14.05
C ALA A 213 -1.44 -1.94 15.15
N ALA A 214 -2.26 -1.03 15.69
CA ALA A 214 -1.87 -0.16 16.80
C ALA A 214 -1.64 -0.92 18.12
N GLU A 215 -2.21 -2.11 18.26
CA GLU A 215 -2.11 -2.97 19.45
C GLU A 215 -1.07 -4.10 19.28
N SER A 216 -0.52 -4.29 18.07
CA SER A 216 0.38 -5.41 17.76
C SER A 216 1.86 -5.08 18.01
N ASP A 217 2.62 -6.10 18.42
CA ASP A 217 4.08 -6.04 18.55
C ASP A 217 4.77 -6.05 17.19
N LEU A 218 4.23 -6.83 16.24
CA LEU A 218 4.74 -6.91 14.86
C LEU A 218 3.68 -6.41 13.87
N VAL A 219 4.05 -5.46 13.05
CA VAL A 219 3.20 -4.92 11.97
C VAL A 219 3.83 -5.26 10.63
N ILE A 220 3.17 -6.14 9.85
CA ILE A 220 3.67 -6.60 8.56
C ILE A 220 2.97 -5.83 7.46
N VAL A 221 3.74 -5.20 6.57
CA VAL A 221 3.26 -4.42 5.42
C VAL A 221 4.00 -4.82 4.15
N ASN A 222 3.53 -4.35 3.00
CA ASN A 222 4.34 -4.35 1.80
C ASN A 222 4.96 -2.97 1.54
N HIS A 223 5.96 -2.90 0.66
CA HIS A 223 6.64 -1.65 0.34
C HIS A 223 5.70 -0.59 -0.23
N HIS A 224 4.64 -0.98 -0.94
CA HIS A 224 3.62 -0.05 -1.44
C HIS A 224 2.89 0.67 -0.31
N LEU A 225 2.49 -0.06 0.74
CA LEU A 225 1.82 0.56 1.89
C LEU A 225 2.80 1.41 2.71
N LEU A 226 4.06 0.98 2.84
CA LEU A 226 5.12 1.77 3.48
C LEU A 226 5.31 3.12 2.77
N CYS A 227 5.43 3.12 1.45
CA CYS A 227 5.58 4.34 0.66
C CYS A 227 4.31 5.21 0.71
N ALA A 228 3.13 4.60 0.68
CA ALA A 228 1.87 5.32 0.84
C ALA A 228 1.77 6.01 2.21
N ASP A 229 2.16 5.33 3.29
CA ASP A 229 2.21 5.92 4.63
C ASP A 229 3.21 7.08 4.69
N ALA A 230 4.41 6.91 4.13
CA ALA A 230 5.41 7.96 4.09
C ALA A 230 4.93 9.19 3.30
N ALA A 231 4.17 9.02 2.22
CA ALA A 231 3.55 10.11 1.48
C ALA A 231 2.46 10.83 2.29
N VAL A 232 1.61 10.08 3.01
CA VAL A 232 0.56 10.63 3.87
C VAL A 232 1.15 11.41 5.04
N ARG A 233 2.23 10.90 5.67
CA ARG A 233 2.93 11.61 6.78
C ARG A 233 3.55 12.93 6.37
N GLN A 234 3.86 13.14 5.08
CA GLN A 234 4.31 14.43 4.56
C GLN A 234 3.16 15.46 4.45
N SER A 235 1.94 15.01 4.48
CA SER A 235 0.74 15.83 4.47
C SER A 235 0.17 15.98 5.89
N ALA A 236 -0.81 16.88 6.06
CA ALA A 236 -1.48 17.08 7.35
C ALA A 236 -2.47 15.96 7.73
N TYR A 237 -2.55 14.88 6.95
CA TYR A 237 -3.60 13.86 7.08
C TYR A 237 -3.28 12.69 8.03
N GLY A 238 -2.18 12.75 8.79
CA GLY A 238 -1.88 11.76 9.82
C GLY A 238 -1.03 10.58 9.34
N GLU A 239 -1.27 9.39 9.88
CA GLU A 239 -0.51 8.16 9.60
C GLU A 239 -1.45 7.03 9.19
N VAL A 240 -0.95 6.11 8.37
CA VAL A 240 -1.64 4.86 7.98
C VAL A 240 -1.12 3.69 8.81
N ILE A 241 0.20 3.61 8.98
CA ILE A 241 0.90 2.61 9.77
C ILE A 241 1.18 3.19 11.15
N PRO A 242 0.89 2.49 12.24
CA PRO A 242 1.18 2.99 13.59
C PRO A 242 2.69 3.15 13.81
N GLY A 243 3.07 4.03 14.71
CA GLY A 243 4.48 4.24 15.08
C GLY A 243 5.14 2.96 15.59
N CYS A 244 6.28 2.59 15.01
CA CYS A 244 7.11 1.45 15.38
C CYS A 244 8.50 1.94 15.81
N ALA A 245 9.11 1.25 16.79
CA ALA A 245 10.45 1.59 17.28
C ALA A 245 11.53 1.28 16.23
N TYR A 246 11.34 0.19 15.50
CA TYR A 246 12.26 -0.30 14.46
C TYR A 246 11.52 -0.70 13.21
N ALA A 247 12.24 -0.71 12.08
CA ALA A 247 11.74 -1.19 10.81
C ALA A 247 12.73 -2.18 10.18
N VAL A 248 12.20 -3.29 9.70
CA VAL A 248 12.89 -4.26 8.85
C VAL A 248 12.37 -4.07 7.43
N ILE A 249 13.27 -3.84 6.48
CA ILE A 249 12.95 -3.71 5.07
C ILE A 249 13.51 -4.94 4.36
N ASP A 250 12.67 -5.94 4.14
CA ASP A 250 13.04 -7.18 3.44
C ASP A 250 12.96 -6.95 1.93
N GLU A 251 13.88 -7.57 1.16
CA GLU A 251 14.02 -7.34 -0.29
C GLU A 251 14.13 -5.84 -0.64
N ALA A 252 14.94 -5.11 0.13
CA ALA A 252 15.07 -3.65 0.08
C ALA A 252 15.44 -3.10 -1.31
N HIS A 253 16.02 -3.93 -2.19
CA HIS A 253 16.31 -3.55 -3.57
C HIS A 253 15.06 -3.21 -4.40
N GLN A 254 13.87 -3.71 -4.00
CA GLN A 254 12.60 -3.40 -4.67
C GLN A 254 12.02 -2.04 -4.22
N LEU A 255 12.47 -1.52 -3.08
CA LEU A 255 11.91 -0.30 -2.49
C LEU A 255 12.12 0.93 -3.39
N GLU A 256 13.23 1.01 -4.12
CA GLU A 256 13.52 2.14 -5.03
C GLU A 256 12.46 2.25 -6.14
N ASP A 257 12.10 1.13 -6.76
CA ASP A 257 11.08 1.10 -7.81
C ASP A 257 9.68 1.48 -7.28
N VAL A 258 9.33 0.97 -6.11
CA VAL A 258 8.06 1.30 -5.45
C VAL A 258 8.03 2.78 -5.04
N ALA A 259 9.11 3.29 -4.44
CA ALA A 259 9.22 4.70 -4.05
C ALA A 259 9.11 5.64 -5.27
N THR A 260 9.70 5.26 -6.40
CA THR A 260 9.59 6.01 -7.64
C THR A 260 8.14 6.15 -8.11
N GLN A 261 7.32 5.12 -7.93
CA GLN A 261 5.89 5.18 -8.25
C GLN A 261 5.10 6.10 -7.32
N TYR A 262 5.43 6.13 -6.03
CA TYR A 262 4.69 6.93 -5.03
C TYR A 262 5.13 8.39 -4.95
N PHE A 263 6.42 8.64 -5.08
CA PHE A 263 6.99 10.00 -4.96
C PHE A 263 7.28 10.63 -6.31
N GLY A 264 7.20 9.86 -7.39
CA GLY A 264 7.32 10.33 -8.75
C GLY A 264 6.00 10.87 -9.29
N ILE A 265 6.08 11.65 -10.36
CA ILE A 265 4.91 12.06 -11.14
C ILE A 265 4.82 11.14 -12.35
N SER A 266 3.71 10.43 -12.48
CA SER A 266 3.42 9.58 -13.65
C SER A 266 2.33 10.22 -14.51
N LEU A 267 2.62 10.37 -15.78
CA LEU A 267 1.66 10.83 -16.78
C LEU A 267 1.57 9.75 -17.88
N GLY A 268 0.40 9.16 -18.06
CA GLY A 268 0.13 8.16 -19.09
C GLY A 268 -1.04 8.56 -19.99
N THR A 269 -1.08 8.01 -21.23
CA THR A 269 -2.19 8.19 -22.17
C THR A 269 -3.52 7.87 -21.53
N HIS A 270 -3.60 6.74 -20.83
CA HIS A 270 -4.82 6.24 -20.20
C HIS A 270 -5.43 7.19 -19.15
N ARG A 271 -4.56 7.95 -18.46
CA ARG A 271 -5.03 8.94 -17.48
C ARG A 271 -5.71 10.14 -18.16
N LEU A 272 -5.18 10.58 -19.29
CA LEU A 272 -5.76 11.67 -20.06
C LEU A 272 -7.00 11.23 -20.85
N GLU A 273 -7.02 10.01 -21.38
CA GLU A 273 -8.21 9.41 -22.00
C GLU A 273 -9.37 9.33 -21.01
N ARG A 274 -9.09 8.90 -19.77
CA ARG A 274 -10.08 8.83 -18.71
C ARG A 274 -10.60 10.23 -18.36
N LEU A 275 -9.72 11.21 -18.16
CA LEU A 275 -10.11 12.59 -17.90
C LEU A 275 -11.06 13.13 -18.98
N VAL A 276 -10.71 12.94 -20.26
CA VAL A 276 -11.54 13.38 -21.38
C VAL A 276 -12.87 12.61 -21.43
N GLY A 277 -12.84 11.29 -21.21
CA GLY A 277 -14.04 10.44 -21.18
C GLY A 277 -15.01 10.82 -20.04
N ASP A 278 -14.48 11.07 -18.86
CA ASP A 278 -15.27 11.48 -17.69
C ASP A 278 -15.86 12.89 -17.91
N GLY A 279 -15.05 13.82 -18.42
CA GLY A 279 -15.52 15.15 -18.78
C GLY A 279 -16.61 15.15 -19.85
N ARG A 280 -16.52 14.31 -20.88
CA ARG A 280 -17.58 14.16 -21.90
C ARG A 280 -18.85 13.60 -21.30
N ARG A 281 -18.77 12.57 -20.46
CA ARG A 281 -19.95 12.01 -19.77
C ARG A 281 -20.67 13.04 -18.89
N TYR A 282 -19.89 13.89 -18.22
CA TYR A 282 -20.44 14.98 -17.44
C TYR A 282 -21.19 15.98 -18.32
N VAL A 283 -20.59 16.43 -19.44
CA VAL A 283 -21.25 17.37 -20.35
C VAL A 283 -22.55 16.78 -20.92
N ASP A 284 -22.53 15.50 -21.29
CA ASP A 284 -23.71 14.81 -21.85
C ASP A 284 -24.84 14.66 -20.81
N ARG A 285 -24.48 14.43 -19.52
CA ARG A 285 -25.49 14.25 -18.46
C ARG A 285 -26.04 15.56 -17.92
N ASP A 286 -25.16 16.52 -17.63
CA ASP A 286 -25.50 17.70 -16.82
C ASP A 286 -25.62 19.00 -17.64
N MET A 287 -25.06 19.03 -18.86
CA MET A 287 -25.06 20.22 -19.74
C MET A 287 -25.76 20.00 -21.08
N GLU A 288 -26.50 18.90 -21.24
CA GLU A 288 -27.22 18.59 -22.50
C GLU A 288 -28.20 19.70 -22.87
N ASN A 289 -28.81 20.37 -21.89
CA ASN A 289 -29.79 21.44 -22.06
C ASN A 289 -29.20 22.86 -21.95
N ASP A 290 -27.85 22.99 -21.82
CA ASP A 290 -27.16 24.28 -21.78
C ASP A 290 -26.00 24.32 -22.82
N PRO A 291 -26.34 24.60 -24.10
CA PRO A 291 -25.32 24.69 -25.16
C PRO A 291 -24.30 25.81 -24.95
N GLU A 292 -24.70 26.91 -24.26
CA GLU A 292 -23.80 28.05 -24.04
C GLU A 292 -22.58 27.67 -23.17
N THR A 293 -22.78 26.78 -22.22
CA THR A 293 -21.70 26.29 -21.32
C THR A 293 -21.11 24.94 -21.79
N GLY A 294 -21.96 24.05 -22.31
CA GLY A 294 -21.57 22.71 -22.73
C GLY A 294 -20.66 22.67 -23.95
N ASP A 295 -20.88 23.46 -24.98
CA ASP A 295 -20.10 23.48 -26.21
C ASP A 295 -18.65 24.00 -26.02
N PRO A 296 -18.41 25.10 -25.28
CA PRO A 296 -17.07 25.53 -24.92
C PRO A 296 -16.30 24.44 -24.14
N PHE A 297 -16.97 23.74 -23.23
CA PHE A 297 -16.34 22.69 -22.43
C PHE A 297 -15.98 21.45 -23.27
N ARG A 298 -16.88 20.99 -24.17
CA ARG A 298 -16.55 19.96 -25.17
C ARG A 298 -15.35 20.35 -26.04
N THR A 299 -15.31 21.61 -26.46
CA THR A 299 -14.20 22.12 -27.25
C THR A 299 -12.88 22.10 -26.46
N ALA A 300 -12.91 22.42 -25.18
CA ALA A 300 -11.74 22.34 -24.31
C ALA A 300 -11.26 20.89 -24.11
N LEU A 301 -12.18 19.95 -23.89
CA LEU A 301 -11.86 18.51 -23.80
C LEU A 301 -11.22 17.97 -25.10
N ASN A 302 -11.78 18.32 -26.25
CA ASN A 302 -11.22 17.91 -27.56
C ASN A 302 -9.82 18.49 -27.79
N ARG A 303 -9.54 19.72 -27.29
CA ARG A 303 -8.19 20.30 -27.34
C ARG A 303 -7.23 19.55 -26.41
N VAL A 304 -7.64 19.16 -25.22
CA VAL A 304 -6.81 18.33 -24.32
C VAL A 304 -6.46 17.02 -25.00
N GLU A 305 -7.44 16.31 -25.54
CA GLU A 305 -7.23 15.03 -26.25
C GLU A 305 -6.22 15.18 -27.40
N HIS A 306 -6.43 16.18 -28.27
CA HIS A 306 -5.52 16.42 -29.38
C HIS A 306 -4.09 16.80 -28.93
N ARG A 307 -3.96 17.61 -27.88
CA ARG A 307 -2.64 17.99 -27.34
C ARG A 307 -1.96 16.83 -26.62
N ALA A 308 -2.72 15.96 -25.96
CA ALA A 308 -2.22 14.73 -25.36
C ALA A 308 -1.64 13.80 -26.43
N MET A 309 -2.38 13.57 -27.51
CA MET A 309 -1.92 12.77 -28.64
C MET A 309 -0.59 13.29 -29.20
N LEU A 310 -0.50 14.59 -29.51
CA LEU A 310 0.73 15.20 -30.04
C LEU A 310 1.91 15.12 -29.06
N PHE A 311 1.64 15.22 -27.77
CA PHE A 311 2.68 15.09 -26.75
C PHE A 311 3.22 13.65 -26.68
N PHE A 312 2.35 12.66 -26.64
CA PHE A 312 2.78 11.26 -26.57
C PHE A 312 3.42 10.79 -27.87
N GLU A 313 2.95 11.22 -29.04
CA GLU A 313 3.63 11.00 -30.33
C GLU A 313 5.06 11.57 -30.31
N ALA A 314 5.24 12.78 -29.77
CA ALA A 314 6.57 13.36 -29.62
C ALA A 314 7.45 12.60 -28.63
N VAL A 315 6.91 12.04 -27.56
CA VAL A 315 7.64 11.17 -26.63
C VAL A 315 8.03 9.87 -27.33
N GLU A 316 7.10 9.22 -28.01
CA GLU A 316 7.29 7.93 -28.68
C GLU A 316 8.35 8.01 -29.80
N ALA A 317 8.38 9.12 -30.53
CA ALA A 317 9.37 9.36 -31.58
C ALA A 317 10.83 9.40 -31.05
N HIS A 318 11.02 9.60 -29.74
CA HIS A 318 12.33 9.67 -29.10
C HIS A 318 12.64 8.45 -28.24
N LEU A 319 11.73 7.48 -28.13
CA LEU A 319 11.99 6.20 -27.49
C LEU A 319 12.76 5.28 -28.45
N THR A 320 13.95 4.87 -28.05
CA THR A 320 14.82 3.99 -28.86
C THR A 320 14.57 2.50 -28.63
N SER A 321 13.78 2.16 -27.60
CA SER A 321 13.44 0.78 -27.26
C SER A 321 12.06 0.71 -26.59
N THR A 322 11.49 -0.49 -26.55
CA THR A 322 10.25 -0.79 -25.79
C THR A 322 10.50 -0.89 -24.27
N ASP A 323 11.76 -0.86 -23.86
CA ASP A 323 12.16 -0.94 -22.45
C ASP A 323 12.21 0.44 -21.79
N ARG A 324 12.30 0.42 -20.47
CA ARG A 324 12.42 1.61 -19.62
C ARG A 324 13.62 2.46 -20.05
N THR A 325 13.37 3.63 -20.59
CA THR A 325 14.42 4.54 -21.07
C THR A 325 14.47 5.79 -20.19
N ARG A 326 15.65 6.12 -19.65
CA ARG A 326 15.88 7.38 -18.97
C ARG A 326 16.10 8.48 -19.99
N LEU A 327 15.24 9.50 -20.00
CA LEU A 327 15.40 10.67 -20.83
C LEU A 327 16.42 11.63 -20.22
N ASP A 328 17.45 12.00 -20.97
CA ASP A 328 18.37 13.07 -20.64
C ASP A 328 17.84 14.45 -21.08
N ALA A 329 18.58 15.50 -20.77
CA ALA A 329 18.18 16.86 -21.12
C ALA A 329 18.01 17.08 -22.62
N ALA A 330 18.81 16.40 -23.46
CA ALA A 330 18.75 16.51 -24.92
C ALA A 330 17.50 15.79 -25.47
N ALA A 331 17.12 14.66 -24.89
CA ALA A 331 15.91 13.91 -25.24
C ALA A 331 14.62 14.62 -24.78
N ILE A 332 14.70 15.43 -23.71
CA ILE A 332 13.56 16.20 -23.20
C ILE A 332 13.26 17.42 -24.08
N GLU A 333 14.25 18.03 -24.71
CA GLU A 333 14.09 19.29 -25.47
C GLU A 333 13.02 19.20 -26.58
N PRO A 334 12.96 18.14 -27.43
CA PRO A 334 11.93 18.02 -28.45
C PRO A 334 10.51 17.83 -27.92
N VAL A 335 10.35 17.23 -26.73
CA VAL A 335 9.04 17.00 -26.11
C VAL A 335 8.59 18.16 -25.21
N ALA A 336 9.48 19.08 -24.87
CA ALA A 336 9.20 20.19 -23.96
C ALA A 336 8.11 21.13 -24.49
N GLU A 337 8.12 21.47 -25.79
CA GLU A 337 7.11 22.36 -26.38
C GLU A 337 5.72 21.71 -26.47
N PRO A 338 5.56 20.46 -26.96
CA PRO A 338 4.30 19.72 -26.87
C PRO A 338 3.80 19.63 -25.43
N GLY A 339 4.69 19.35 -24.47
CA GLY A 339 4.36 19.27 -23.04
C GLY A 339 3.84 20.59 -22.46
N ARG A 340 4.51 21.73 -22.78
CA ARG A 340 4.02 23.06 -22.37
C ARG A 340 2.64 23.37 -22.94
N ARG A 341 2.37 23.00 -24.20
CA ARG A 341 1.07 23.21 -24.83
C ARG A 341 -0.01 22.35 -24.18
N LEU A 342 0.29 21.09 -23.88
CA LEU A 342 -0.63 20.22 -23.13
C LEU A 342 -0.93 20.80 -21.74
N ALA A 343 0.10 21.18 -20.98
CA ALA A 343 -0.05 21.78 -19.66
C ALA A 343 -0.88 23.08 -19.69
N SER A 344 -0.66 23.94 -20.70
CA SER A 344 -1.46 25.15 -20.88
C SER A 344 -2.94 24.85 -21.18
N THR A 345 -3.21 23.79 -21.96
CA THR A 345 -4.56 23.36 -22.30
C THR A 345 -5.29 22.77 -21.10
N LEU A 346 -4.57 21.98 -20.26
CA LEU A 346 -5.11 21.44 -19.00
C LEU A 346 -5.46 22.56 -18.02
N ARG A 347 -4.61 23.57 -17.85
CA ARG A 347 -4.91 24.74 -17.01
C ARG A 347 -6.12 25.55 -17.52
N ALA A 348 -6.29 25.65 -18.84
CA ALA A 348 -7.46 26.29 -19.41
C ALA A 348 -8.74 25.49 -19.14
N LEU A 349 -8.67 24.17 -19.18
CA LEU A 349 -9.79 23.29 -18.80
C LEU A 349 -10.13 23.46 -17.32
N GLU A 350 -9.14 23.41 -16.43
CA GLU A 350 -9.28 23.64 -14.98
C GLU A 350 -9.96 24.98 -14.68
N ALA A 351 -9.49 26.05 -15.34
CA ALA A 351 -10.10 27.38 -15.20
C ALA A 351 -11.57 27.40 -15.66
N SER A 352 -11.91 26.67 -16.75
CA SER A 352 -13.28 26.56 -17.24
C SER A 352 -14.18 25.84 -16.24
N VAL A 353 -13.68 24.78 -15.58
CA VAL A 353 -14.40 24.06 -14.50
C VAL A 353 -14.63 24.99 -13.30
N GLY A 354 -13.59 25.74 -12.90
CA GLY A 354 -13.66 26.67 -11.77
C GLY A 354 -14.65 27.84 -11.97
N LEU A 355 -14.95 28.21 -13.21
CA LEU A 355 -15.92 29.26 -13.57
C LEU A 355 -17.37 28.75 -13.68
N ALA A 356 -17.59 27.44 -13.77
CA ALA A 356 -18.91 26.85 -13.80
C ALA A 356 -19.51 26.89 -12.38
N THR A 357 -20.41 27.85 -12.14
CA THR A 357 -21.03 28.11 -10.83
C THR A 357 -21.83 26.93 -10.28
N ASP A 358 -22.33 26.05 -11.16
CA ASP A 358 -23.15 24.89 -10.84
C ASP A 358 -22.40 23.54 -11.06
N ALA A 359 -21.06 23.58 -11.11
CA ALA A 359 -20.26 22.37 -11.25
C ALA A 359 -20.51 21.43 -10.06
N SER A 360 -20.92 20.19 -10.33
CA SER A 360 -21.08 19.15 -9.32
C SER A 360 -19.73 18.84 -8.64
N GLU A 361 -19.76 18.29 -7.41
CA GLU A 361 -18.55 17.85 -6.72
C GLU A 361 -17.74 16.84 -7.56
N ASP A 362 -18.42 16.02 -8.34
CA ASP A 362 -17.81 15.05 -9.25
C ASP A 362 -16.94 15.75 -10.32
N LEU A 363 -17.40 16.87 -10.88
CA LEU A 363 -16.61 17.64 -11.86
C LEU A 363 -15.39 18.32 -11.22
N ARG A 364 -15.53 18.81 -9.99
CA ARG A 364 -14.43 19.48 -9.27
C ARG A 364 -13.35 18.50 -8.83
N SER A 365 -13.67 17.19 -8.77
CA SER A 365 -12.75 16.12 -8.42
C SER A 365 -12.00 15.53 -9.62
N LEU A 366 -12.38 15.87 -10.86
CA LEU A 366 -11.66 15.53 -12.10
C LEU A 366 -10.37 16.33 -12.26
#